data_557ecaeba4072dd18a85b50c5684db66
#
_entry.id   557ecaeba4072dd18a85b50c5684db66
#
_cell.length_a   1.000
_cell.length_b   1.000
_cell.length_c   1.000
_cell.angle_alpha   90.00
_cell.angle_beta   90.00
_cell.angle_gamma   90.00
#
_symmetry.space_group_name_H-M   'P 1'
#
loop_
_entity.id
_entity.type
_entity.pdbx_description
1 polymer ?
#
loop_
_entity_poly.entity_id
_entity_poly.type
_entity_poly.pdbx_seq_one_letter_code
_entity_poly.pdbx_strand_id
1 'polypeptide(L)'
;MKRWWLGGLALLLVAACATSPTGRKQLILFGDGEVAQLGLNSFDELKKQEKISTDKKMTRYVQCVADAIVQEIPASYKTSVADWQVVLFDSNDVNAFALPGGRIGVYTGLFKAAKNQDQLAAVLGHEVAHVLARHSNERL
;
A
#
# COMPACT_ATOMS: atom_id res chain seq x y z
N MET A 1 -33.68 -28.26 -45.50
CA MET A 1 -33.72 -27.00 -44.67
C MET A 1 -32.93 -27.24 -43.40
N LYS A 2 -31.70 -26.74 -43.34
CA LYS A 2 -30.84 -26.88 -42.13
C LYS A 2 -31.00 -25.64 -41.27
N ARG A 3 -31.63 -25.78 -40.10
CA ARG A 3 -31.75 -24.70 -39.10
C ARG A 3 -30.46 -24.63 -38.32
N TRP A 4 -29.71 -23.55 -38.48
CA TRP A 4 -28.52 -23.23 -37.72
C TRP A 4 -28.93 -22.64 -36.37
N TRP A 5 -28.68 -23.37 -35.29
CA TRP A 5 -28.77 -22.90 -33.95
C TRP A 5 -27.51 -22.11 -33.64
N LEU A 6 -27.59 -20.79 -33.65
CA LEU A 6 -26.58 -19.93 -33.10
C LEU A 6 -26.79 -19.89 -31.57
N GLY A 7 -26.07 -20.77 -30.89
CA GLY A 7 -25.93 -20.72 -29.44
C GLY A 7 -25.08 -19.50 -29.04
N GLY A 8 -25.71 -18.40 -28.69
CA GLY A 8 -25.02 -17.26 -28.11
C GLY A 8 -24.48 -17.62 -26.72
N LEU A 9 -23.17 -17.77 -26.61
CA LEU A 9 -22.47 -17.88 -25.32
C LEU A 9 -22.46 -16.50 -24.66
N ALA A 10 -23.44 -16.26 -23.79
CA ALA A 10 -23.45 -15.08 -22.94
C ALA A 10 -22.35 -15.22 -21.88
N LEU A 11 -21.23 -14.56 -22.09
CA LEU A 11 -20.16 -14.44 -21.11
C LEU A 11 -20.68 -13.55 -19.96
N LEU A 12 -21.10 -14.18 -18.87
CA LEU A 12 -21.42 -13.50 -17.61
C LEU A 12 -20.12 -12.94 -17.02
N LEU A 13 -19.86 -11.68 -17.26
CA LEU A 13 -18.84 -10.91 -16.52
C LEU A 13 -19.33 -10.74 -15.08
N VAL A 14 -18.88 -11.60 -14.18
CA VAL A 14 -19.07 -11.43 -12.75
C VAL A 14 -18.10 -10.33 -12.32
N ALA A 15 -18.57 -9.09 -12.28
CA ALA A 15 -17.84 -8.00 -11.69
C ALA A 15 -17.78 -8.21 -10.18
N ALA A 16 -16.59 -8.51 -9.65
CA ALA A 16 -16.37 -8.61 -8.22
C ALA A 16 -16.37 -7.20 -7.60
N CYS A 17 -17.49 -6.83 -6.97
CA CYS A 17 -17.58 -5.59 -6.20
C CYS A 17 -17.15 -5.87 -4.75
N ALA A 18 -16.12 -5.16 -4.27
CA ALA A 18 -15.78 -5.11 -2.86
C ALA A 18 -16.17 -3.76 -2.26
N THR A 19 -16.26 -3.72 -0.92
CA THR A 19 -16.56 -2.48 -0.19
C THR A 19 -15.31 -2.01 0.54
N SER A 20 -14.92 -0.74 0.34
CA SER A 20 -13.81 -0.13 1.06
C SER A 20 -14.12 0.04 2.55
N PRO A 21 -13.13 0.28 3.41
CA PRO A 21 -13.33 0.60 4.83
C PRO A 21 -14.25 1.80 5.08
N THR A 22 -14.34 2.71 4.10
CA THR A 22 -15.24 3.88 4.13
C THR A 22 -16.63 3.62 3.55
N GLY A 23 -16.96 2.36 3.23
CA GLY A 23 -18.28 1.96 2.68
C GLY A 23 -18.45 2.18 1.17
N ARG A 24 -17.42 2.63 0.45
CA ARG A 24 -17.47 2.85 -0.99
C ARG A 24 -17.36 1.53 -1.76
N LYS A 25 -18.22 1.33 -2.76
CA LYS A 25 -18.10 0.19 -3.69
C LYS A 25 -16.89 0.38 -4.59
N GLN A 26 -16.07 -0.65 -4.70
CA GLN A 26 -14.84 -0.67 -5.50
C GLN A 26 -14.92 -1.80 -6.52
N LEU A 27 -14.43 -1.53 -7.73
CA LEU A 27 -14.17 -2.57 -8.74
C LEU A 27 -12.76 -3.13 -8.48
N ILE A 28 -12.68 -4.39 -8.08
CA ILE A 28 -11.41 -5.08 -7.85
C ILE A 28 -11.15 -5.98 -9.05
N LEU A 29 -10.12 -5.64 -9.83
CA LEU A 29 -9.72 -6.36 -11.04
C LEU A 29 -8.66 -7.44 -10.74
N PHE A 30 -7.87 -7.25 -9.68
CA PHE A 30 -6.77 -8.15 -9.30
C PHE A 30 -6.99 -8.66 -7.88
N GLY A 31 -6.54 -9.89 -7.62
CA GLY A 31 -6.55 -10.47 -6.28
C GLY A 31 -5.61 -9.71 -5.34
N ASP A 32 -5.97 -9.59 -4.06
CA ASP A 32 -5.14 -8.91 -3.05
C ASP A 32 -3.71 -9.49 -2.99
N GLY A 33 -3.56 -10.81 -3.18
CA GLY A 33 -2.27 -11.46 -3.21
C GLY A 33 -1.40 -11.05 -4.39
N GLU A 34 -1.98 -10.87 -5.57
CA GLU A 34 -1.26 -10.41 -6.76
C GLU A 34 -0.78 -8.97 -6.61
N VAL A 35 -1.66 -8.09 -6.11
CA VAL A 35 -1.33 -6.69 -5.88
C VAL A 35 -0.28 -6.55 -4.77
N ALA A 36 -0.38 -7.35 -3.70
CA ALA A 36 0.63 -7.40 -2.66
C ALA A 36 1.99 -7.84 -3.21
N GLN A 37 2.02 -8.90 -4.04
CA GLN A 37 3.27 -9.37 -4.65
C GLN A 37 3.91 -8.32 -5.56
N LEU A 38 3.12 -7.59 -6.33
CA LEU A 38 3.61 -6.46 -7.12
C LEU A 38 4.23 -5.37 -6.24
N GLY A 39 3.57 -5.04 -5.13
CA GLY A 39 4.09 -4.08 -4.16
C GLY A 39 5.41 -4.51 -3.53
N LEU A 40 5.52 -5.78 -3.14
CA LEU A 40 6.76 -6.36 -2.60
C LEU A 40 7.91 -6.29 -3.62
N ASN A 41 7.66 -6.71 -4.85
CA ASN A 41 8.66 -6.70 -5.92
C ASN A 41 9.11 -5.26 -6.25
N SER A 42 8.16 -4.32 -6.34
CA SER A 42 8.45 -2.91 -6.58
C SER A 42 9.29 -2.30 -5.46
N PHE A 43 9.01 -2.66 -4.21
CA PHE A 43 9.79 -2.18 -3.07
C PHE A 43 11.21 -2.74 -3.05
N ASP A 44 11.38 -4.01 -3.42
CA ASP A 44 12.70 -4.63 -3.52
C ASP A 44 13.55 -3.99 -4.64
N GLU A 45 12.93 -3.65 -5.78
CA GLU A 45 13.61 -2.90 -6.83
C GLU A 45 13.99 -1.48 -6.37
N LEU A 46 13.08 -0.80 -5.65
CA LEU A 46 13.35 0.53 -5.12
C LEU A 46 14.52 0.54 -4.14
N LYS A 47 14.63 -0.46 -3.26
CA LYS A 47 15.77 -0.61 -2.34
C LYS A 47 17.13 -0.82 -3.05
N LYS A 48 17.11 -1.29 -4.31
CA LYS A 48 18.33 -1.43 -5.13
C LYS A 48 18.68 -0.12 -5.83
N GLN A 49 17.69 0.69 -6.18
CA GLN A 49 17.86 1.92 -6.94
C GLN A 49 18.12 3.13 -6.05
N GLU A 50 17.47 3.17 -4.89
CA GLU A 50 17.54 4.29 -3.96
C GLU A 50 18.55 4.03 -2.84
N LYS A 51 19.19 5.09 -2.37
CA LYS A 51 20.13 5.02 -1.26
C LYS A 51 19.38 4.87 0.06
N ILE A 52 19.58 3.76 0.77
CA ILE A 52 19.05 3.56 2.11
C ILE A 52 19.85 4.42 3.10
N SER A 53 19.16 5.11 4.00
CA SER A 53 19.78 5.94 5.03
C SER A 53 20.60 5.10 6.01
N THR A 54 21.79 5.58 6.33
CA THR A 54 22.68 4.99 7.35
C THR A 54 22.52 5.64 8.73
N ASP A 55 21.65 6.64 8.85
CA ASP A 55 21.33 7.29 10.13
C ASP A 55 20.49 6.37 11.01
N LYS A 56 21.14 5.67 11.92
CA LYS A 56 20.49 4.70 12.83
C LYS A 56 19.48 5.36 13.77
N LYS A 57 19.70 6.61 14.18
CA LYS A 57 18.80 7.32 15.10
C LYS A 57 17.51 7.68 14.36
N MET A 58 17.63 8.25 13.19
CA MET A 58 16.47 8.63 12.37
C MET A 58 15.71 7.40 11.89
N THR A 59 16.39 6.33 11.49
CA THR A 59 15.78 5.06 11.11
C THR A 59 14.96 4.48 12.26
N ARG A 60 15.49 4.45 13.49
CA ARG A 60 14.73 3.98 14.67
C ARG A 60 13.54 4.87 15.01
N TYR A 61 13.66 6.16 14.83
CA TYR A 61 12.57 7.10 15.04
C TYR A 61 11.40 6.83 14.08
N VAL A 62 11.70 6.68 12.78
CA VAL A 62 10.70 6.33 11.77
C VAL A 62 10.06 4.97 12.06
N GLN A 63 10.87 3.97 12.41
CA GLN A 63 10.40 2.63 12.77
C GLN A 63 9.42 2.68 13.96
N CYS A 64 9.79 3.40 15.02
CA CYS A 64 8.96 3.53 16.21
C CYS A 64 7.57 4.14 15.89
N VAL A 65 7.53 5.19 15.06
CA VAL A 65 6.27 5.82 14.65
C VAL A 65 5.46 4.88 13.76
N ALA A 66 6.10 4.20 12.81
CA ALA A 66 5.43 3.25 11.93
C ALA A 66 4.84 2.07 12.73
N ASP A 67 5.60 1.51 13.66
CA ASP A 67 5.14 0.40 14.52
C ASP A 67 3.93 0.80 15.36
N ALA A 68 3.94 2.00 15.93
CA ALA A 68 2.81 2.53 16.70
C ALA A 68 1.53 2.61 15.85
N ILE A 69 1.64 3.07 14.59
CA ILE A 69 0.50 3.13 13.65
C ILE A 69 0.00 1.72 13.31
N VAL A 70 0.92 0.81 12.97
CA VAL A 70 0.59 -0.56 12.57
C VAL A 70 -0.10 -1.33 13.70
N GLN A 71 0.29 -1.09 14.96
CA GLN A 71 -0.35 -1.72 16.12
C GLN A 71 -1.83 -1.33 16.26
N GLU A 72 -2.19 -0.12 15.88
CA GLU A 72 -3.56 0.40 15.94
C GLU A 72 -4.45 -0.05 14.78
N ILE A 73 -3.91 -0.76 13.78
CA ILE A 73 -4.71 -1.30 12.67
C ILE A 73 -5.72 -2.32 13.24
N PRO A 74 -7.03 -2.14 12.99
CA PRO A 74 -8.03 -3.09 13.46
C PRO A 74 -7.77 -4.52 12.93
N ALA A 75 -8.04 -5.53 13.74
CA ALA A 75 -7.79 -6.93 13.39
C ALA A 75 -8.47 -7.36 12.08
N SER A 76 -9.62 -6.77 11.75
CA SER A 76 -10.34 -7.01 10.50
C SER A 76 -9.56 -6.62 9.24
N TYR A 77 -8.57 -5.73 9.35
CA TYR A 77 -7.71 -5.29 8.25
C TYR A 77 -6.31 -5.91 8.28
N LYS A 78 -5.91 -6.55 9.39
CA LYS A 78 -4.58 -7.18 9.53
C LYS A 78 -4.40 -8.40 8.63
N THR A 79 -5.49 -9.00 8.14
CA THR A 79 -5.46 -10.17 7.27
C THR A 79 -4.94 -9.87 5.86
N SER A 80 -5.03 -8.63 5.40
CA SER A 80 -4.58 -8.22 4.07
C SER A 80 -3.07 -7.97 3.99
N VAL A 81 -2.41 -7.78 5.14
CA VAL A 81 -0.96 -7.54 5.24
C VAL A 81 -0.42 -8.30 6.44
N ALA A 82 0.35 -9.34 6.17
CA ALA A 82 0.93 -10.21 7.20
C ALA A 82 2.11 -9.55 7.92
N ASP A 83 2.86 -8.69 7.22
CA ASP A 83 4.09 -8.08 7.72
C ASP A 83 4.26 -6.66 7.17
N TRP A 84 4.52 -5.72 8.06
CA TRP A 84 4.80 -4.33 7.72
C TRP A 84 6.28 -4.04 7.86
N GLN A 85 6.85 -3.43 6.84
CA GLN A 85 8.24 -3.00 6.83
C GLN A 85 8.34 -1.52 6.48
N VAL A 86 9.14 -0.77 7.23
CA VAL A 86 9.49 0.61 6.88
C VAL A 86 10.98 0.73 6.54
N VAL A 87 11.29 1.50 5.52
CA VAL A 87 12.66 1.84 5.11
C VAL A 87 12.78 3.35 4.98
N LEU A 88 13.85 3.90 5.56
CA LEU A 88 14.24 5.29 5.40
C LEU A 88 15.26 5.41 4.25
N PHE A 89 14.89 6.14 3.21
CA PHE A 89 15.76 6.43 2.06
C PHE A 89 16.45 7.78 2.23
N ASP A 90 17.71 7.86 1.86
CA ASP A 90 18.52 9.09 1.87
C ASP A 90 18.24 9.89 0.58
N SER A 91 17.24 10.74 0.62
CA SER A 91 16.84 11.60 -0.50
C SER A 91 16.31 12.93 0.01
N ASN A 92 16.51 13.98 -0.78
CA ASN A 92 15.98 15.32 -0.48
C ASN A 92 14.50 15.49 -0.78
N ASP A 93 13.87 14.50 -1.38
CA ASP A 93 12.45 14.54 -1.72
C ASP A 93 11.59 14.58 -0.46
N VAL A 94 10.60 15.48 -0.47
CA VAL A 94 9.63 15.62 0.61
C VAL A 94 8.49 14.65 0.35
N ASN A 95 8.70 13.38 0.67
CA ASN A 95 7.75 12.33 0.35
C ASN A 95 7.82 11.15 1.32
N ALA A 96 6.70 10.43 1.41
CA ALA A 96 6.56 9.09 1.94
C ALA A 96 5.51 8.34 1.13
N PHE A 97 5.52 7.04 1.18
CA PHE A 97 4.55 6.19 0.47
C PHE A 97 4.38 4.86 1.19
N ALA A 98 3.25 4.20 0.95
CA ALA A 98 3.07 2.80 1.30
C ALA A 98 2.61 2.01 0.07
N LEU A 99 3.20 0.83 -0.12
CA LEU A 99 2.87 -0.09 -1.19
C LEU A 99 2.04 -1.27 -0.66
N PRO A 100 1.19 -1.87 -1.50
CA PRO A 100 0.52 -3.12 -1.19
C PRO A 100 1.51 -4.17 -0.69
N GLY A 101 1.09 -5.01 0.25
CA GLY A 101 1.98 -5.94 0.94
C GLY A 101 2.66 -5.34 2.18
N GLY A 102 2.31 -4.09 2.57
CA GLY A 102 2.77 -3.49 3.83
C GLY A 102 4.19 -2.94 3.78
N ARG A 103 4.59 -2.31 2.67
CA ARG A 103 5.92 -1.71 2.50
C ARG A 103 5.82 -0.20 2.54
N ILE A 104 6.45 0.42 3.54
CA ILE A 104 6.46 1.86 3.77
C ILE A 104 7.85 2.40 3.42
N GLY A 105 7.90 3.39 2.55
CA GLY A 105 9.10 4.16 2.24
C GLY A 105 8.98 5.57 2.78
N VAL A 106 10.03 6.06 3.41
CA VAL A 106 10.14 7.43 3.91
C VAL A 106 11.42 8.03 3.36
N TYR A 107 11.35 9.22 2.80
CA TYR A 107 12.53 9.96 2.38
C TYR A 107 13.00 10.92 3.48
N THR A 108 14.31 11.03 3.66
CA THR A 108 14.89 11.95 4.67
C THR A 108 14.45 13.39 4.46
N GLY A 109 14.16 13.79 3.22
CA GLY A 109 13.63 15.10 2.88
C GLY A 109 12.26 15.41 3.50
N LEU A 110 11.48 14.37 3.87
CA LEU A 110 10.18 14.55 4.53
C LEU A 110 10.29 15.36 5.83
N PHE A 111 11.42 15.26 6.54
CA PHE A 111 11.64 16.00 7.80
C PHE A 111 11.80 17.51 7.62
N LYS A 112 11.85 17.99 6.38
CA LYS A 112 11.71 19.44 6.09
C LYS A 112 10.28 19.92 6.33
N ALA A 113 9.30 19.03 6.19
CA ALA A 113 7.87 19.30 6.39
C ALA A 113 7.33 18.71 7.71
N ALA A 114 7.57 17.43 7.96
CA ALA A 114 7.16 16.75 9.19
C ALA A 114 8.19 16.99 10.31
N LYS A 115 7.94 17.99 11.15
CA LYS A 115 8.89 18.47 12.16
C LYS A 115 8.86 17.73 13.49
N ASN A 116 7.81 16.96 13.75
CA ASN A 116 7.60 16.21 14.99
C ASN A 116 6.93 14.87 14.73
N GLN A 117 6.83 14.04 15.78
CA GLN A 117 6.26 12.70 15.65
C GLN A 117 4.79 12.69 15.21
N ASP A 118 4.00 13.68 15.62
CA ASP A 118 2.58 13.73 15.30
C ASP A 118 2.38 14.02 13.80
N GLN A 119 3.19 14.90 13.25
CA GLN A 119 3.19 15.21 11.82
C GLN A 119 3.69 14.01 10.99
N LEU A 120 4.74 13.32 11.45
CA LEU A 120 5.20 12.09 10.81
C LEU A 120 4.12 11.00 10.88
N ALA A 121 3.50 10.81 12.05
CA ALA A 121 2.42 9.84 12.23
C ALA A 121 1.21 10.15 11.34
N ALA A 122 0.85 11.42 11.17
CA ALA A 122 -0.23 11.82 10.27
C ALA A 122 0.07 11.43 8.82
N VAL A 123 1.30 11.67 8.35
CA VAL A 123 1.72 11.28 6.99
C VAL A 123 1.72 9.76 6.83
N LEU A 124 2.37 9.03 7.73
CA LEU A 124 2.46 7.57 7.63
C LEU A 124 1.10 6.90 7.79
N GLY A 125 0.24 7.41 8.69
CA GLY A 125 -1.12 6.93 8.86
C GLY A 125 -1.97 7.11 7.59
N HIS A 126 -1.79 8.23 6.90
CA HIS A 126 -2.43 8.48 5.61
C HIS A 126 -2.00 7.46 4.55
N GLU A 127 -0.70 7.18 4.43
CA GLU A 127 -0.16 6.20 3.48
C GLU A 127 -0.61 4.78 3.81
N VAL A 128 -0.60 4.39 5.09
CA VAL A 128 -1.12 3.09 5.54
C VAL A 128 -2.60 2.95 5.21
N ALA A 129 -3.40 4.00 5.43
CA ALA A 129 -4.82 3.99 5.11
C ALA A 129 -5.08 3.75 3.61
N HIS A 130 -4.24 4.26 2.71
CA HIS A 130 -4.34 3.98 1.27
C HIS A 130 -4.17 2.49 0.95
N VAL A 131 -3.25 1.81 1.63
CA VAL A 131 -3.07 0.35 1.46
C VAL A 131 -4.29 -0.40 1.98
N LEU A 132 -4.76 -0.07 3.18
CA LEU A 132 -5.94 -0.72 3.78
C LEU A 132 -7.22 -0.49 2.97
N ALA A 133 -7.36 0.69 2.37
CA ALA A 133 -8.48 1.03 1.49
C ALA A 133 -8.36 0.44 0.08
N ARG A 134 -7.27 -0.28 -0.24
CA ARG A 134 -7.01 -0.89 -1.55
C ARG A 134 -7.00 0.10 -2.72
N HIS A 135 -6.61 1.35 -2.48
CA HIS A 135 -6.60 2.38 -3.52
C HIS A 135 -5.65 2.06 -4.68
N SER A 136 -4.60 1.26 -4.45
CA SER A 136 -3.71 0.80 -5.53
C SER A 136 -4.43 -0.13 -6.50
N ASN A 137 -5.36 -0.97 -6.03
CA ASN A 137 -6.13 -1.88 -6.88
C ASN A 137 -7.13 -1.14 -7.78
N GLU A 138 -7.62 0.03 -7.34
CA GLU A 138 -8.52 0.87 -8.16
C GLU A 138 -7.79 1.62 -9.29
N ARG A 139 -6.46 1.75 -9.23
CA ARG A 139 -5.66 2.53 -10.17
C ARG A 139 -4.92 1.67 -11.21
N LEU A 140 -4.99 0.35 -11.08
CA LEU A 140 -4.46 -0.61 -12.05
C LEU A 140 -5.48 -0.92 -13.13
#